data_b6a8447426ba68f13ff6776f10df213b
#
_entry.id   b6a8447426ba68f13ff6776f10df213b
#
_cell.length_a   1.000
_cell.length_b   1.000
_cell.length_c   1.000
_cell.angle_alpha   90.00
_cell.angle_beta   90.00
_cell.angle_gamma   90.00
#
_symmetry.space_group_name_H-M   'P 1'
#
loop_
_entity.id
_entity.type
_entity.pdbx_description
1 polymer ?
#
loop_
_entity_poly.entity_id
_entity_poly.type
_entity_poly.pdbx_seq_one_letter_code
_entity_poly.pdbx_strand_id
1 'polypeptide(L)'
;ADHPTTEVLCMAWAIDDEPSVLWTPDMSVPQRLFDLIDKGATVWAWNSFFEMSIWNLVLKWKPVPIEQWRDTAALAAAQAYPRALGKCGEALGLEGDAAKSKRGKILIQRCCKPYRGARVKDLFLYQELYDYCLQDVVAEREIRKSVDKLARRSA
;
A
#
# COMPACT_ATOMS: atom_id res chain seq x y z
N ALA A 1 5.53 11.11 -8.62
CA ALA A 1 6.26 11.70 -7.47
C ALA A 1 7.04 12.96 -7.85
N ASP A 2 7.27 13.18 -9.13
CA ASP A 2 8.15 14.27 -9.59
C ASP A 2 7.45 15.63 -9.76
N HIS A 3 6.11 15.64 -9.73
CA HIS A 3 5.37 16.89 -9.89
C HIS A 3 5.31 17.65 -8.55
N PRO A 4 5.59 18.96 -8.52
CA PRO A 4 5.64 19.75 -7.27
C PRO A 4 4.32 19.81 -6.51
N THR A 5 3.19 19.51 -7.17
CA THR A 5 1.87 19.45 -6.51
C THR A 5 1.48 18.06 -6.02
N THR A 6 2.38 17.07 -6.11
CA THR A 6 2.13 15.72 -5.58
C THR A 6 2.08 15.80 -4.06
N GLU A 7 1.00 15.27 -3.48
CA GLU A 7 0.80 15.19 -2.04
C GLU A 7 0.22 13.84 -1.64
N VAL A 8 0.45 13.44 -0.40
CA VAL A 8 -0.13 12.24 0.18
C VAL A 8 -1.47 12.60 0.80
N LEU A 9 -2.52 11.87 0.47
CA LEU A 9 -3.85 12.03 1.08
C LEU A 9 -4.00 11.16 2.33
N CYS A 10 -3.50 9.93 2.24
CA CYS A 10 -3.48 8.97 3.34
C CYS A 10 -2.42 7.91 3.09
N MET A 11 -2.04 7.21 4.14
CA MET A 11 -1.20 6.02 4.12
C MET A 11 -1.80 5.00 5.08
N ALA A 12 -1.81 3.73 4.67
CA ALA A 12 -2.13 2.63 5.55
C ALA A 12 -0.89 1.75 5.76
N TRP A 13 -0.74 1.22 6.96
CA TRP A 13 0.35 0.31 7.31
C TRP A 13 -0.09 -0.69 8.38
N ALA A 14 0.61 -1.79 8.51
CA ALA A 14 0.39 -2.79 9.55
C ALA A 14 1.70 -3.39 10.01
N ILE A 15 1.74 -3.86 11.25
CA ILE A 15 2.87 -4.59 11.82
C ILE A 15 2.45 -6.05 11.92
N ASP A 16 3.20 -6.93 11.25
CA ASP A 16 2.93 -8.37 11.22
C ASP A 16 1.43 -8.70 11.00
N ASP A 17 0.77 -9.31 11.96
CA ASP A 17 -0.64 -9.68 11.89
C ASP A 17 -1.58 -8.71 12.61
N GLU A 18 -1.06 -7.58 13.08
CA GLU A 18 -1.87 -6.54 13.71
C GLU A 18 -2.86 -5.92 12.70
N PRO A 19 -3.96 -5.31 13.18
CA PRO A 19 -4.85 -4.53 12.33
C PRO A 19 -4.11 -3.43 11.59
N SER A 20 -4.54 -3.14 10.36
CA SER A 20 -4.01 -2.02 9.60
C SER A 20 -4.36 -0.67 10.25
N VAL A 21 -3.44 0.27 10.17
CA VAL A 21 -3.54 1.61 10.76
C VAL A 21 -3.54 2.64 9.66
N LEU A 22 -4.45 3.60 9.74
CA LEU A 22 -4.50 4.76 8.85
C LEU A 22 -3.65 5.89 9.40
N TRP A 23 -2.93 6.56 8.52
CA TRP A 23 -2.28 7.83 8.76
C TRP A 23 -2.69 8.85 7.70
N THR A 24 -2.91 10.09 8.13
CA THR A 24 -3.18 11.23 7.24
C THR A 24 -2.22 12.38 7.59
N PRO A 25 -1.95 13.32 6.65
CA PRO A 25 -0.95 14.38 6.85
C PRO A 25 -1.22 15.35 8.01
N ASP A 26 -2.46 15.42 8.51
CA ASP A 26 -2.84 16.19 9.69
C ASP A 26 -2.50 15.50 11.02
N MET A 27 -2.14 14.23 10.98
CA MET A 27 -1.70 13.46 12.14
C MET A 27 -0.20 13.66 12.40
N SER A 28 0.25 13.41 13.63
CA SER A 28 1.67 13.30 13.94
C SER A 28 2.31 12.14 13.16
N VAL A 29 3.62 12.24 12.91
CA VAL A 29 4.36 11.17 12.22
C VAL A 29 4.20 9.82 12.93
N PRO A 30 4.15 8.71 12.19
CA PRO A 30 3.93 7.38 12.79
C PRO A 30 5.20 6.87 13.49
N GLN A 31 5.48 7.38 14.68
CA GLN A 31 6.73 7.13 15.41
C GLN A 31 7.00 5.64 15.61
N ARG A 32 5.97 4.86 15.96
CA ARG A 32 6.13 3.40 16.12
C ARG A 32 6.64 2.71 14.86
N LEU A 33 6.19 3.15 13.69
CA LEU A 33 6.67 2.64 12.41
C LEU A 33 8.15 3.00 12.20
N PHE A 34 8.53 4.24 12.49
CA PHE A 34 9.92 4.70 12.38
C PHE A 34 10.84 3.95 13.32
N ASP A 35 10.44 3.75 14.56
CA ASP A 35 11.23 3.02 15.56
C ASP A 35 11.50 1.57 15.14
N LEU A 36 10.53 0.91 14.50
CA LEU A 36 10.71 -0.44 13.97
C LEU A 36 11.65 -0.46 12.76
N ILE A 37 11.53 0.50 11.85
CA ILE A 37 12.42 0.64 10.71
C ILE A 37 13.87 0.88 11.17
N ASP A 38 14.06 1.74 12.16
CA ASP A 38 15.39 2.02 12.74
C ASP A 38 16.01 0.80 13.44
N LYS A 39 15.17 -0.13 13.90
CA LYS A 39 15.60 -1.44 14.44
C LYS A 39 15.83 -2.51 13.38
N GLY A 40 15.71 -2.16 12.10
CA GLY A 40 15.98 -3.07 10.99
C GLY A 40 14.77 -3.88 10.50
N ALA A 41 13.55 -3.45 10.80
CA ALA A 41 12.34 -4.12 10.32
C ALA A 41 12.29 -4.14 8.78
N THR A 42 11.82 -5.24 8.24
CA THR A 42 11.54 -5.37 6.79
C THR A 42 10.25 -4.64 6.43
N VAL A 43 10.30 -3.81 5.40
CA VAL A 43 9.15 -3.07 4.89
C VAL A 43 8.66 -3.73 3.60
N TRP A 44 7.46 -4.26 3.65
CA TRP A 44 6.78 -4.87 2.52
C TRP A 44 5.80 -3.90 1.88
N ALA A 45 5.77 -3.86 0.55
CA ALA A 45 4.76 -3.11 -0.18
C ALA A 45 4.44 -3.78 -1.52
N TRP A 46 3.27 -3.47 -2.06
CA TRP A 46 2.90 -3.85 -3.42
C TRP A 46 3.47 -2.84 -4.39
N ASN A 47 4.45 -3.23 -5.22
CA ASN A 47 5.21 -2.32 -6.07
C ASN A 47 6.00 -1.29 -5.25
N SER A 48 6.86 -1.78 -4.36
CA SER A 48 7.59 -1.00 -3.34
C SER A 48 8.36 0.21 -3.86
N PHE A 49 8.74 0.25 -5.14
CA PHE A 49 9.38 1.40 -5.75
C PHE A 49 8.48 2.66 -5.72
N PHE A 50 7.15 2.48 -5.83
CA PHE A 50 6.21 3.58 -5.72
C PHE A 50 6.19 4.16 -4.31
N GLU A 51 6.04 3.31 -3.29
CA GLU A 51 6.04 3.71 -1.89
C GLU A 51 7.36 4.35 -1.48
N MET A 52 8.48 3.78 -1.91
CA MET A 52 9.81 4.34 -1.69
C MET A 52 9.95 5.75 -2.28
N SER A 53 9.43 5.95 -3.50
CA SER A 53 9.46 7.25 -4.16
C SER A 53 8.60 8.28 -3.42
N ILE A 54 7.41 7.91 -2.97
CA ILE A 54 6.54 8.79 -2.17
C ILE A 54 7.20 9.11 -0.83
N TRP A 55 7.75 8.11 -0.15
CA TRP A 55 8.44 8.27 1.13
C TRP A 55 9.60 9.27 1.05
N ASN A 56 10.45 9.11 0.05
CA ASN A 56 11.67 9.90 -0.08
C ASN A 56 11.43 11.29 -0.68
N LEU A 57 10.57 11.41 -1.70
CA LEU A 57 10.46 12.61 -2.52
C LEU A 57 9.27 13.49 -2.12
N VAL A 58 8.18 12.92 -1.64
CA VAL A 58 6.96 13.65 -1.27
C VAL A 58 6.90 13.89 0.23
N LEU A 59 6.96 12.84 1.04
CA LEU A 59 6.96 12.96 2.50
C LEU A 59 8.28 13.49 3.04
N LYS A 60 9.38 13.25 2.32
CA LYS A 60 10.75 13.65 2.70
C LYS A 60 11.13 13.15 4.10
N TRP A 61 10.65 11.97 4.44
CA TRP A 61 10.98 11.31 5.68
C TRP A 61 12.38 10.69 5.59
N LYS A 62 12.97 10.34 6.74
CA LYS A 62 14.25 9.62 6.79
C LYS A 62 14.16 8.37 5.89
N PRO A 63 15.04 8.23 4.89
CA PRO A 63 14.98 7.10 3.98
C PRO A 63 15.07 5.76 4.70
N VAL A 64 14.23 4.82 4.30
CA VAL A 64 14.36 3.42 4.71
C VAL A 64 15.50 2.81 3.91
N PRO A 65 16.47 2.11 4.53
CA PRO A 65 17.55 1.42 3.83
C PRO A 65 17.00 0.50 2.73
N ILE A 66 17.63 0.51 1.57
CA ILE A 66 17.14 -0.25 0.39
C ILE A 66 17.04 -1.76 0.69
N GLU A 67 17.92 -2.28 1.50
CA GLU A 67 17.97 -3.68 1.89
C GLU A 67 16.82 -4.10 2.81
N GLN A 68 16.10 -3.14 3.41
CA GLN A 68 14.90 -3.42 4.22
C GLN A 68 13.63 -3.49 3.38
N TRP A 69 13.62 -2.96 2.15
CA TRP A 69 12.47 -3.03 1.27
C TRP A 69 12.27 -4.41 0.65
N ARG A 70 11.02 -4.81 0.51
CA ARG A 70 10.58 -6.00 -0.21
C ARG A 70 9.36 -5.67 -1.06
N ASP A 71 9.29 -6.26 -2.23
CA ASP A 71 8.20 -6.04 -3.19
C ASP A 71 7.35 -7.30 -3.35
N THR A 72 6.15 -7.26 -2.81
CA THR A 72 5.21 -8.39 -2.90
C THR A 72 4.73 -8.62 -4.34
N ALA A 73 4.60 -7.57 -5.16
CA ALA A 73 4.24 -7.71 -6.58
C ALA A 73 5.34 -8.43 -7.38
N ALA A 74 6.61 -8.14 -7.06
CA ALA A 74 7.74 -8.85 -7.68
C ALA A 74 7.78 -10.32 -7.25
N LEU A 75 7.55 -10.60 -5.95
CA LEU A 75 7.47 -11.95 -5.42
C LEU A 75 6.35 -12.76 -6.09
N ALA A 76 5.16 -12.18 -6.23
CA ALA A 76 4.03 -12.80 -6.92
C ALA A 76 4.32 -13.04 -8.41
N ALA A 77 4.90 -12.07 -9.10
CA ALA A 77 5.27 -12.17 -10.50
C ALA A 77 6.31 -13.26 -10.77
N ALA A 78 7.26 -13.47 -9.86
CA ALA A 78 8.24 -14.56 -9.94
C ALA A 78 7.59 -15.95 -9.92
N GLN A 79 6.37 -16.05 -9.43
CA GLN A 79 5.54 -17.27 -9.41
C GLN A 79 4.41 -17.24 -10.46
N ALA A 80 4.57 -16.41 -11.50
CA ALA A 80 3.64 -16.26 -12.61
C ALA A 80 2.24 -15.72 -12.23
N TYR A 81 2.09 -15.07 -11.07
CA TYR A 81 0.85 -14.39 -10.71
C TYR A 81 0.73 -12.99 -11.35
N PRO A 82 -0.50 -12.50 -11.56
CA PRO A 82 -0.72 -11.16 -12.11
C PRO A 82 -0.11 -10.05 -11.24
N ARG A 83 0.44 -9.02 -11.88
CA ARG A 83 1.04 -7.86 -11.18
C ARG A 83 0.01 -6.87 -10.61
N ALA A 84 -1.25 -6.96 -10.99
CA ALA A 84 -2.31 -6.12 -10.40
C ALA A 84 -2.81 -6.79 -9.11
N LEU A 85 -2.79 -6.05 -7.98
CA LEU A 85 -3.13 -6.55 -6.65
C LEU A 85 -4.45 -7.35 -6.63
N GLY A 86 -5.53 -6.76 -7.16
CA GLY A 86 -6.84 -7.42 -7.19
C GLY A 86 -6.86 -8.70 -8.04
N LYS A 87 -6.20 -8.69 -9.21
CA LYS A 87 -6.13 -9.88 -10.06
C LYS A 87 -5.25 -10.98 -9.46
N CYS A 88 -4.21 -10.62 -8.72
CA CYS A 88 -3.39 -11.57 -8.00
C CYS A 88 -4.19 -12.24 -6.87
N GLY A 89 -4.97 -11.47 -6.12
CA GLY A 89 -5.86 -12.00 -5.10
C GLY A 89 -6.91 -12.97 -5.68
N GLU A 90 -7.55 -12.61 -6.79
CA GLU A 90 -8.49 -13.46 -7.53
C GLU A 90 -7.81 -14.78 -7.98
N ALA A 91 -6.61 -14.71 -8.56
CA ALA A 91 -5.88 -15.87 -9.03
C ALA A 91 -5.42 -16.82 -7.89
N LEU A 92 -5.24 -16.28 -6.68
CA LEU A 92 -4.93 -17.05 -5.47
C LEU A 92 -6.18 -17.60 -4.77
N GLY A 93 -7.38 -17.31 -5.28
CA GLY A 93 -8.66 -17.72 -4.67
C GLY A 93 -8.98 -16.99 -3.39
N LEU A 94 -8.43 -15.78 -3.19
CA LEU A 94 -8.75 -14.94 -2.04
C LEU A 94 -10.08 -14.23 -2.30
N GLU A 95 -11.02 -14.42 -1.38
CA GLU A 95 -12.38 -13.86 -1.48
C GLU A 95 -12.56 -12.65 -0.56
N GLY A 96 -13.63 -11.89 -0.83
CA GLY A 96 -14.06 -10.79 0.02
C GLY A 96 -13.07 -9.64 0.05
N ASP A 97 -12.65 -9.29 1.24
CA ASP A 97 -11.83 -8.12 1.52
C ASP A 97 -10.38 -8.21 0.99
N ALA A 98 -9.90 -9.43 0.69
CA ALA A 98 -8.56 -9.63 0.13
C ALA A 98 -8.50 -9.39 -1.39
N ALA A 99 -9.63 -9.28 -2.08
CA ALA A 99 -9.70 -8.92 -3.49
C ALA A 99 -9.89 -7.41 -3.66
N LYS A 100 -9.16 -6.82 -4.61
CA LYS A 100 -9.23 -5.37 -4.85
C LYS A 100 -10.53 -4.97 -5.51
N SER A 101 -11.29 -4.09 -4.89
CA SER A 101 -12.58 -3.62 -5.39
C SER A 101 -12.46 -2.76 -6.66
N LYS A 102 -13.40 -2.94 -7.62
CA LYS A 102 -13.55 -2.04 -8.77
C LYS A 102 -13.85 -0.59 -8.35
N ARG A 103 -14.48 -0.42 -7.20
CA ARG A 103 -14.80 0.88 -6.61
C ARG A 103 -13.53 1.70 -6.34
N GLY A 104 -12.42 1.06 -5.97
CA GLY A 104 -11.15 1.72 -5.69
C GLY A 104 -10.62 2.54 -6.86
N LYS A 105 -10.80 2.09 -8.11
CA LYS A 105 -10.41 2.88 -9.28
C LYS A 105 -11.16 4.21 -9.37
N ILE A 106 -12.45 4.19 -9.06
CA ILE A 106 -13.30 5.38 -9.06
C ILE A 106 -12.86 6.34 -7.94
N LEU A 107 -12.59 5.81 -6.74
CA LEU A 107 -12.11 6.60 -5.61
C LEU A 107 -10.77 7.29 -5.91
N ILE A 108 -9.83 6.56 -6.48
CA ILE A 108 -8.53 7.12 -6.90
C ILE A 108 -8.74 8.24 -7.92
N GLN A 109 -9.59 8.04 -8.93
CA GLN A 109 -9.85 9.07 -9.93
C GLN A 109 -10.50 10.31 -9.33
N ARG A 110 -11.46 10.16 -8.43
CA ARG A 110 -12.22 11.29 -7.86
C ARG A 110 -11.45 12.02 -6.75
N CYS A 111 -10.76 11.29 -5.87
CA CYS A 111 -10.08 11.89 -4.73
C CYS A 111 -8.65 12.31 -5.04
N CYS A 112 -7.93 11.52 -5.86
CA CYS A 112 -6.50 11.75 -6.09
C CYS A 112 -6.18 12.64 -7.28
N LYS A 113 -7.14 12.80 -8.23
CA LYS A 113 -6.95 13.65 -9.40
C LYS A 113 -7.72 14.96 -9.26
N PRO A 114 -7.04 16.12 -9.26
CA PRO A 114 -7.72 17.40 -9.28
C PRO A 114 -8.56 17.55 -10.56
N TYR A 115 -9.77 18.08 -10.41
CA TYR A 115 -10.60 18.50 -11.54
C TYR A 115 -10.65 20.01 -11.55
N ARG A 116 -10.29 20.64 -12.67
CA ARG A 116 -10.18 22.10 -12.84
C ARG A 116 -9.36 22.79 -11.74
N GLY A 117 -8.25 22.15 -11.34
CA GLY A 117 -7.33 22.68 -10.33
C GLY A 117 -7.77 22.51 -8.86
N ALA A 118 -8.93 21.90 -8.61
CA ALA A 118 -9.42 21.66 -7.26
C ALA A 118 -9.68 20.17 -7.01
N ARG A 119 -9.45 19.71 -5.77
CA ARG A 119 -9.84 18.37 -5.34
C ARG A 119 -11.28 18.37 -4.85
N VAL A 120 -11.95 17.23 -5.01
CA VAL A 120 -13.27 17.01 -4.41
C VAL A 120 -13.17 17.13 -2.89
N LYS A 121 -14.12 17.88 -2.29
CA LYS A 121 -14.24 18.04 -0.83
C LYS A 121 -15.48 17.27 -0.32
N ASP A 122 -15.46 15.96 -0.49
CA ASP A 122 -16.55 15.07 -0.06
C ASP A 122 -16.02 14.12 1.02
N LEU A 123 -16.42 14.33 2.26
CA LEU A 123 -15.96 13.56 3.41
C LEU A 123 -16.32 12.07 3.29
N PHE A 124 -17.46 11.74 2.70
CA PHE A 124 -17.86 10.33 2.51
C PHE A 124 -16.95 9.63 1.50
N LEU A 125 -16.55 10.31 0.42
CA LEU A 125 -15.61 9.77 -0.56
C LEU A 125 -14.22 9.57 0.05
N TYR A 126 -13.76 10.49 0.89
CA TYR A 126 -12.49 10.33 1.59
C TYR A 126 -12.53 9.19 2.59
N GLN A 127 -13.64 9.01 3.33
CA GLN A 127 -13.80 7.86 4.21
C GLN A 127 -13.74 6.54 3.44
N GLU A 128 -14.42 6.44 2.30
CA GLU A 128 -14.30 5.27 1.42
C GLU A 128 -12.86 5.06 0.92
N LEU A 129 -12.15 6.14 0.56
CA LEU A 129 -10.75 6.06 0.15
C LEU A 129 -9.86 5.53 1.28
N TYR A 130 -10.07 5.97 2.51
CA TYR A 130 -9.33 5.50 3.68
C TYR A 130 -9.59 4.02 3.96
N ASP A 131 -10.83 3.59 3.90
CA ASP A 131 -11.21 2.18 4.07
C ASP A 131 -10.58 1.32 2.96
N TYR A 132 -10.57 1.83 1.74
CA TYR A 132 -9.92 1.17 0.61
C TYR A 132 -8.40 1.07 0.80
N CYS A 133 -7.75 2.11 1.29
CA CYS A 133 -6.31 2.12 1.59
C CYS A 133 -5.95 1.10 2.67
N LEU A 134 -6.74 1.02 3.75
CA LEU A 134 -6.60 0.01 4.80
C LEU A 134 -6.76 -1.41 4.24
N GLN A 135 -7.72 -1.61 3.36
CA GLN A 135 -8.01 -2.88 2.74
C GLN A 135 -6.90 -3.35 1.79
N ASP A 136 -6.24 -2.43 1.08
CA ASP A 136 -5.09 -2.76 0.22
C ASP A 136 -3.94 -3.38 1.04
N VAL A 137 -3.70 -2.92 2.27
CA VAL A 137 -2.70 -3.50 3.18
C VAL A 137 -3.08 -4.93 3.60
N VAL A 138 -4.36 -5.16 3.89
CA VAL A 138 -4.87 -6.51 4.21
C VAL A 138 -4.69 -7.44 3.02
N ALA A 139 -5.09 -7.00 1.83
CA ALA A 139 -4.97 -7.79 0.60
C ALA A 139 -3.51 -8.13 0.27
N GLU A 140 -2.60 -7.16 0.38
CA GLU A 140 -1.17 -7.36 0.17
C GLU A 140 -0.61 -8.41 1.11
N ARG A 141 -0.92 -8.32 2.40
CA ARG A 141 -0.47 -9.25 3.44
C ARG A 141 -0.94 -10.67 3.19
N GLU A 142 -2.20 -10.86 2.84
CA GLU A 142 -2.76 -12.20 2.55
C GLU A 142 -2.17 -12.80 1.27
N ILE A 143 -1.95 -12.00 0.23
CA ILE A 143 -1.24 -12.42 -0.98
C ILE A 143 0.18 -12.86 -0.63
N ARG A 144 0.93 -12.04 0.12
CA ARG A 144 2.30 -12.36 0.54
C ARG A 144 2.38 -13.69 1.27
N LYS A 145 1.52 -13.91 2.27
CA LYS A 145 1.46 -15.18 3.00
C LYS A 145 1.17 -16.39 2.09
N SER A 146 0.28 -16.21 1.13
CA SER A 146 -0.09 -17.27 0.18
C SER A 146 1.07 -17.60 -0.76
N VAL A 147 1.75 -16.59 -1.29
CA VAL A 147 2.88 -16.75 -2.19
C VAL A 147 4.09 -17.34 -1.48
N ASP A 148 4.41 -16.90 -0.25
CA ASP A 148 5.47 -17.49 0.57
C ASP A 148 5.23 -18.97 0.86
N LYS A 149 3.98 -19.34 1.15
CA LYS A 149 3.61 -20.74 1.41
C LYS A 149 3.80 -21.60 0.17
N LEU A 150 3.51 -21.10 -1.02
CA LEU A 150 3.73 -21.79 -2.28
C LEU A 150 5.21 -21.95 -2.60
N ALA A 151 6.02 -20.89 -2.41
CA ALA A 151 7.46 -20.92 -2.61
C ALA A 151 8.14 -22.03 -1.78
N ARG A 152 7.74 -22.17 -0.51
CA ARG A 152 8.28 -23.19 0.39
C ARG A 152 7.87 -24.62 0.05
N ARG A 153 6.79 -24.82 -0.73
CA ARG A 153 6.35 -26.14 -1.18
C ARG A 153 7.05 -26.61 -2.44
N SER A 154 7.62 -25.66 -3.19
CA SER A 154 8.31 -25.90 -4.47
C SER A 154 9.83 -26.03 -4.29
N ALA A 155 10.35 -25.75 -3.11
CA ALA A 155 11.75 -25.92 -2.73
C ALA A 155 11.98 -27.27 -2.03
#